data_fbf9823e37ba252fce054b5956fc5617
#
_entry.id   fbf9823e37ba252fce054b5956fc5617
#
_cell.length_a   1.000
_cell.length_b   1.000
_cell.length_c   1.000
_cell.angle_alpha   90.00
_cell.angle_beta   90.00
_cell.angle_gamma   90.00
#
_symmetry.space_group_name_H-M   'P 1'
#
loop_
_entity.id
_entity.type
_entity.pdbx_description
1 polymer ?
#
loop_
_entity_poly.entity_id
_entity_poly.type
_entity_poly.pdbx_seq_one_letter_code
_entity_poly.pdbx_strand_id
1 'polypeptide(L)'
;MPLELLYNVPIPGQILMQVFVAVAMVYMLYRHRRDALSVLLILLCCPRVFLFFGSTMGNVYKVVMLLLCGYVFVQQRAAVAYQRKEGWILLLFALFSMEFFWTAAYYTQNTLTIIFSQYSRYVEAVLLYFIIKKAIVMDGKGDRLLRLLYEIGLMQIIISVFKFAVFREQVESLCASFSIYGGDMGTTIPILWFIVLWLYRKGQFSKLDWLYLLGLLFVGFSSGKRAVMFILPIVVFVFFVYVQGRKVGKYALYVLAFVPLLFYLGVRLTPTLNPENQVWGSFDWDYAFGYAEEYQFGKKGIDGQTANFKTEQLQYSGGVISTYNSKLEADGRGGATIAMFKLLLGMHPTADSDWWGLGFNSMYSTDYAEFDKLPLTIQLNHKGSATGFFQSYVTIGLAGAICTVLFCFCFWFYIKNRRLRWTIMGICAWEYFMYTGSIFRTPVFMAVLFVVMHYSNMEMQQKRRAQQR
;
A
#
# COMPACT_ATOMS: atom_id res chain seq x y z
N MET A 1 4.00 10.12 21.37
CA MET A 1 5.12 9.19 21.44
C MET A 1 6.38 9.97 21.09
N PRO A 2 7.43 9.98 21.89
CA PRO A 2 8.66 10.71 21.59
C PRO A 2 9.28 10.16 20.30
N LEU A 3 9.81 11.04 19.45
CA LEU A 3 10.44 10.68 18.17
C LEU A 3 11.56 9.62 18.34
N GLU A 4 12.26 9.64 19.46
CA GLU A 4 13.33 8.69 19.81
C GLU A 4 12.85 7.24 19.89
N LEU A 5 11.63 7.01 20.39
CA LEU A 5 11.05 5.67 20.50
C LEU A 5 10.55 5.11 19.16
N LEU A 6 10.26 6.00 18.20
CA LEU A 6 9.77 5.60 16.88
C LEU A 6 10.86 5.10 15.94
N TYR A 7 12.14 5.50 16.15
CA TYR A 7 13.15 5.36 15.10
C TYR A 7 14.46 4.74 15.51
N ASN A 8 14.73 4.51 16.78
CA ASN A 8 16.08 4.12 17.27
C ASN A 8 17.22 5.02 16.73
N VAL A 9 16.88 6.21 16.23
CA VAL A 9 17.81 7.17 15.65
C VAL A 9 17.78 8.45 16.48
N PRO A 10 18.94 9.00 16.87
CA PRO A 10 19.00 10.25 17.63
C PRO A 10 18.26 11.40 16.94
N ILE A 11 17.68 12.31 17.72
CA ILE A 11 16.94 13.47 17.19
C ILE A 11 17.69 14.23 16.10
N PRO A 12 19.02 14.54 16.24
CA PRO A 12 19.78 15.21 15.18
C PRO A 12 19.75 14.46 13.85
N GLY A 13 19.83 13.11 13.89
CA GLY A 13 19.73 12.27 12.70
C GLY A 13 18.34 12.34 12.05
N GLN A 14 17.28 12.40 12.84
CA GLN A 14 15.92 12.57 12.33
C GLN A 14 15.73 13.95 11.65
N ILE A 15 16.29 15.00 12.22
CA ILE A 15 16.27 16.33 11.63
C ILE A 15 17.04 16.34 10.30
N LEU A 16 18.24 15.77 10.26
CA LEU A 16 19.03 15.68 9.03
C LEU A 16 18.28 14.93 7.93
N MET A 17 17.64 13.83 8.31
CA MET A 17 16.82 13.04 7.39
C MET A 17 15.64 13.84 6.86
N GLN A 18 14.98 14.60 7.73
CA GLN A 18 13.87 15.47 7.35
C GLN A 18 14.31 16.56 6.37
N VAL A 19 15.44 17.20 6.63
CA VAL A 19 16.03 18.20 5.74
C VAL A 19 16.35 17.57 4.38
N PHE A 20 16.94 16.37 4.36
CA PHE A 20 17.26 15.69 3.11
C PHE A 20 16.01 15.40 2.26
N VAL A 21 14.93 14.87 2.89
CA VAL A 21 13.65 14.62 2.19
C VAL A 21 13.02 15.93 1.72
N ALA A 22 13.05 16.98 2.53
CA ALA A 22 12.52 18.29 2.17
C ALA A 22 13.28 18.90 0.98
N VAL A 23 14.60 18.82 0.97
CA VAL A 23 15.44 19.31 -0.15
C VAL A 23 15.14 18.51 -1.42
N ALA A 24 15.03 17.19 -1.34
CA ALA A 24 14.67 16.35 -2.49
C ALA A 24 13.28 16.74 -3.05
N MET A 25 12.29 16.94 -2.17
CA MET A 25 10.95 17.40 -2.56
C MET A 25 11.01 18.79 -3.24
N VAL A 26 11.69 19.77 -2.63
CA VAL A 26 11.81 21.12 -3.18
C VAL A 26 12.50 21.12 -4.54
N TYR A 27 13.56 20.31 -4.71
CA TYR A 27 14.23 20.13 -5.99
C TYR A 27 13.25 19.61 -7.07
N MET A 28 12.47 18.59 -6.75
CA MET A 28 11.48 18.03 -7.67
C MET A 28 10.37 19.04 -7.99
N LEU A 29 9.89 19.77 -7.00
CA LEU A 29 8.88 20.81 -7.19
C LEU A 29 9.42 21.94 -8.08
N TYR A 30 10.65 22.41 -7.87
CA TYR A 30 11.27 23.43 -8.69
C TYR A 30 11.39 23.00 -10.16
N ARG A 31 11.82 21.76 -10.38
CA ARG A 31 11.97 21.17 -11.72
C ARG A 31 10.63 21.04 -12.47
N HIS A 32 9.55 20.71 -11.75
CA HIS A 32 8.23 20.45 -12.33
C HIS A 32 7.19 21.56 -12.05
N ARG A 33 7.60 22.73 -11.54
CA ARG A 33 6.74 23.82 -11.07
C ARG A 33 5.69 24.34 -12.08
N ARG A 34 5.91 24.13 -13.37
CA ARG A 34 5.02 24.64 -14.43
C ARG A 34 3.80 23.75 -14.69
N ASP A 35 3.70 22.59 -14.03
CA ASP A 35 2.61 21.65 -14.24
C ASP A 35 1.97 21.28 -12.90
N ALA A 36 0.78 21.81 -12.68
CA ALA A 36 0.05 21.64 -11.41
C ALA A 36 -0.19 20.16 -11.05
N LEU A 37 -0.42 19.30 -12.05
CA LEU A 37 -0.57 17.86 -11.80
C LEU A 37 0.76 17.24 -11.33
N SER A 38 1.88 17.63 -11.92
CA SER A 38 3.19 17.15 -11.49
C SER A 38 3.49 17.59 -10.06
N VAL A 39 3.17 18.85 -9.71
CA VAL A 39 3.30 19.37 -8.34
C VAL A 39 2.43 18.57 -7.37
N LEU A 40 1.18 18.33 -7.72
CA LEU A 40 0.26 17.51 -6.92
C LEU A 40 0.82 16.10 -6.66
N LEU A 41 1.29 15.40 -7.70
CA LEU A 41 1.85 14.06 -7.56
C LEU A 41 3.11 14.02 -6.70
N ILE A 42 4.00 15.01 -6.82
CA ILE A 42 5.20 15.13 -5.98
C ILE A 42 4.81 15.32 -4.51
N LEU A 43 3.87 16.22 -4.21
CA LEU A 43 3.40 16.45 -2.85
C LEU A 43 2.72 15.21 -2.26
N LEU A 44 1.90 14.49 -3.04
CA LEU A 44 1.30 13.21 -2.63
C LEU A 44 2.35 12.14 -2.31
N CYS A 45 3.53 12.19 -2.94
CA CYS A 45 4.63 11.26 -2.69
C CYS A 45 5.51 11.66 -1.49
N CYS A 46 5.32 12.84 -0.89
CA CYS A 46 6.17 13.36 0.18
C CYS A 46 5.41 13.72 1.47
N PRO A 47 4.43 12.92 1.94
CA PRO A 47 3.68 13.24 3.16
C PRO A 47 4.57 13.28 4.41
N ARG A 48 5.70 12.56 4.42
CA ARG A 48 6.65 12.57 5.55
C ARG A 48 7.07 13.96 5.97
N VAL A 49 7.27 14.89 5.01
CA VAL A 49 7.70 16.25 5.31
C VAL A 49 6.73 16.95 6.27
N PHE A 50 5.46 16.64 6.16
CA PHE A 50 4.39 17.21 7.00
C PHE A 50 4.15 16.40 8.26
N LEU A 51 4.14 15.07 8.13
CA LEU A 51 3.94 14.14 9.25
C LEU A 51 5.02 14.25 10.33
N PHE A 52 6.21 14.68 9.97
CA PHE A 52 7.31 14.91 10.90
C PHE A 52 6.94 15.89 12.04
N PHE A 53 6.08 16.85 11.76
CA PHE A 53 5.63 17.85 12.74
C PHE A 53 4.42 17.38 13.58
N GLY A 54 4.08 16.11 13.52
CA GLY A 54 3.05 15.46 14.34
C GLY A 54 1.71 15.26 13.63
N SER A 55 0.77 14.67 14.37
CA SER A 55 -0.54 14.29 13.85
C SER A 55 -1.39 15.46 13.36
N THR A 56 -1.30 16.61 14.02
CA THR A 56 -2.00 17.84 13.62
C THR A 56 -1.59 18.29 12.23
N MET A 57 -0.26 18.37 11.97
CA MET A 57 0.26 18.72 10.65
C MET A 57 -0.07 17.64 9.60
N GLY A 58 -0.12 16.38 9.99
CA GLY A 58 -0.59 15.29 9.14
C GLY A 58 -2.05 15.47 8.71
N ASN A 59 -2.91 15.95 9.59
CA ASN A 59 -4.31 16.24 9.26
C ASN A 59 -4.43 17.50 8.37
N VAL A 60 -3.68 18.55 8.66
CA VAL A 60 -3.57 19.76 7.79
C VAL A 60 -3.13 19.34 6.39
N TYR A 61 -2.09 18.50 6.29
CA TYR A 61 -1.63 17.98 5.00
C TYR A 61 -2.77 17.31 4.22
N LYS A 62 -3.58 16.43 4.84
CA LYS A 62 -4.72 15.77 4.17
C LYS A 62 -5.74 16.77 3.65
N VAL A 63 -6.08 17.79 4.44
CA VAL A 63 -6.99 18.86 4.00
C VAL A 63 -6.41 19.61 2.80
N VAL A 64 -5.15 20.02 2.89
CA VAL A 64 -4.45 20.75 1.81
C VAL A 64 -4.40 19.90 0.54
N MET A 65 -4.11 18.60 0.65
CA MET A 65 -4.05 17.71 -0.51
C MET A 65 -5.41 17.53 -1.16
N LEU A 66 -6.48 17.37 -0.39
CA LEU A 66 -7.84 17.31 -0.93
C LEU A 66 -8.22 18.61 -1.66
N LEU A 67 -7.93 19.76 -1.06
CA LEU A 67 -8.18 21.08 -1.68
C LEU A 67 -7.35 21.27 -2.96
N LEU A 68 -6.09 20.83 -2.95
CA LEU A 68 -5.22 20.90 -4.13
C LEU A 68 -5.71 19.97 -5.24
N CYS A 69 -6.16 18.75 -4.92
CA CYS A 69 -6.83 17.87 -5.87
C CYS A 69 -8.07 18.54 -6.49
N GLY A 70 -8.92 19.14 -5.66
CA GLY A 70 -10.09 19.90 -6.14
C GLY A 70 -9.70 21.08 -7.03
N TYR A 71 -8.71 21.86 -6.63
CA TYR A 71 -8.18 22.97 -7.42
C TYR A 71 -7.68 22.51 -8.80
N VAL A 72 -6.81 21.47 -8.83
CA VAL A 72 -6.26 20.93 -10.09
C VAL A 72 -7.40 20.36 -10.96
N PHE A 73 -8.39 19.70 -10.35
CA PHE A 73 -9.57 19.19 -11.06
C PHE A 73 -10.33 20.31 -11.79
N VAL A 74 -10.62 21.42 -11.11
CA VAL A 74 -11.30 22.57 -11.67
C VAL A 74 -10.42 23.30 -12.69
N GLN A 75 -9.17 23.61 -12.35
CA GLN A 75 -8.23 24.30 -13.21
C GLN A 75 -8.03 23.58 -14.55
N GLN A 76 -7.89 22.27 -14.51
CA GLN A 76 -7.73 21.44 -15.72
C GLN A 76 -9.05 21.13 -16.42
N ARG A 77 -10.18 21.53 -15.87
CA ARG A 77 -11.52 21.15 -16.36
C ARG A 77 -11.64 19.62 -16.53
N ALA A 78 -11.18 18.87 -15.53
CA ALA A 78 -11.07 17.42 -15.61
C ALA A 78 -12.43 16.70 -15.81
N ALA A 79 -13.52 17.35 -15.45
CA ALA A 79 -14.89 16.86 -15.70
C ALA A 79 -15.17 16.59 -17.19
N VAL A 80 -14.51 17.29 -18.12
CA VAL A 80 -14.65 17.05 -19.58
C VAL A 80 -14.18 15.66 -19.98
N ALA A 81 -13.29 15.04 -19.20
CA ALA A 81 -12.83 13.68 -19.46
C ALA A 81 -13.87 12.60 -19.11
N TYR A 82 -14.96 12.94 -18.44
CA TYR A 82 -16.03 12.00 -18.10
C TYR A 82 -16.68 11.39 -19.36
N GLN A 83 -16.96 10.10 -19.32
CA GLN A 83 -17.69 9.36 -20.32
C GLN A 83 -18.85 8.63 -19.66
N ARG A 84 -20.02 8.56 -20.33
CA ARG A 84 -21.25 7.93 -19.79
C ARG A 84 -21.02 6.53 -19.20
N LYS A 85 -20.15 5.74 -19.82
CA LYS A 85 -19.78 4.39 -19.31
C LYS A 85 -19.08 4.40 -17.95
N GLU A 86 -18.49 5.53 -17.53
CA GLU A 86 -17.82 5.71 -16.23
C GLU A 86 -18.79 6.13 -15.12
N GLY A 87 -20.08 6.26 -15.45
CA GLY A 87 -21.13 6.51 -14.47
C GLY A 87 -21.16 5.49 -13.33
N TRP A 88 -20.70 4.25 -13.61
CA TRP A 88 -20.56 3.22 -12.58
C TRP A 88 -19.57 3.61 -11.47
N ILE A 89 -18.49 4.32 -11.79
CA ILE A 89 -17.55 4.81 -10.76
C ILE A 89 -18.27 5.77 -9.80
N LEU A 90 -19.04 6.71 -10.35
CA LEU A 90 -19.76 7.68 -9.54
C LEU A 90 -20.92 7.04 -8.77
N LEU A 91 -21.62 6.08 -9.36
CA LEU A 91 -22.68 5.33 -8.69
C LEU A 91 -22.12 4.51 -7.52
N LEU A 92 -21.05 3.75 -7.73
CA LEU A 92 -20.43 2.94 -6.68
C LEU A 92 -19.81 3.83 -5.61
N PHE A 93 -19.24 4.98 -5.98
CA PHE A 93 -18.78 5.97 -5.02
C PHE A 93 -19.92 6.54 -4.18
N ALA A 94 -21.07 6.81 -4.79
CA ALA A 94 -22.25 7.29 -4.07
C ALA A 94 -22.78 6.22 -3.09
N LEU A 95 -22.88 4.96 -3.52
CA LEU A 95 -23.29 3.86 -2.64
C LEU A 95 -22.30 3.66 -1.47
N PHE A 96 -21.01 3.65 -1.77
CA PHE A 96 -19.97 3.62 -0.73
C PHE A 96 -20.10 4.81 0.24
N SER A 97 -20.35 6.02 -0.28
CA SER A 97 -20.50 7.22 0.54
C SER A 97 -21.74 7.16 1.42
N MET A 98 -22.84 6.62 0.93
CA MET A 98 -24.05 6.41 1.74
C MET A 98 -23.76 5.51 2.93
N GLU A 99 -23.14 4.34 2.69
CA GLU A 99 -22.74 3.41 3.75
C GLU A 99 -21.74 4.03 4.74
N PHE A 100 -20.75 4.71 4.20
CA PHE A 100 -19.73 5.37 5.02
C PHE A 100 -20.36 6.40 5.97
N PHE A 101 -21.22 7.28 5.46
CA PHE A 101 -21.86 8.31 6.28
C PHE A 101 -22.96 7.76 7.17
N TRP A 102 -23.64 6.69 6.77
CA TRP A 102 -24.55 5.97 7.64
C TRP A 102 -23.85 5.45 8.88
N THR A 103 -22.73 4.73 8.70
CA THR A 103 -21.91 4.25 9.83
C THR A 103 -21.37 5.40 10.65
N ALA A 104 -20.91 6.49 10.02
CA ALA A 104 -20.41 7.65 10.73
C ALA A 104 -21.46 8.33 11.60
N ALA A 105 -22.72 8.36 11.16
CA ALA A 105 -23.84 8.94 11.91
C ALA A 105 -24.38 8.01 12.99
N TYR A 106 -24.39 6.69 12.72
CA TYR A 106 -24.91 5.69 13.65
C TYR A 106 -24.07 5.59 14.93
N TYR A 107 -22.74 5.69 14.79
CA TYR A 107 -21.81 5.59 15.92
C TYR A 107 -21.37 6.98 16.39
N THR A 108 -21.98 7.48 17.45
CA THR A 108 -21.73 8.82 18.01
C THR A 108 -20.31 9.03 18.54
N GLN A 109 -19.53 7.95 18.74
CA GLN A 109 -18.14 8.00 19.19
C GLN A 109 -17.15 8.38 18.08
N ASN A 110 -17.60 8.45 16.83
CA ASN A 110 -16.73 8.80 15.70
C ASN A 110 -16.36 10.28 15.74
N THR A 111 -15.07 10.59 15.78
CA THR A 111 -14.61 11.98 15.68
C THR A 111 -14.61 12.43 14.22
N LEU A 112 -14.97 13.70 13.96
CA LEU A 112 -14.96 14.30 12.64
C LEU A 112 -13.58 14.15 11.95
N THR A 113 -12.50 14.23 12.71
CA THR A 113 -11.13 14.06 12.20
C THR A 113 -10.91 12.66 11.62
N ILE A 114 -11.40 11.61 12.29
CA ILE A 114 -11.28 10.23 11.82
C ILE A 114 -12.13 10.05 10.56
N ILE A 115 -13.39 10.48 10.59
CA ILE A 115 -14.30 10.44 9.44
C ILE A 115 -13.65 11.12 8.24
N PHE A 116 -13.19 12.35 8.41
CA PHE A 116 -12.55 13.11 7.34
C PHE A 116 -11.30 12.40 6.81
N SER A 117 -10.41 11.93 7.69
CA SER A 117 -9.15 11.30 7.29
C SER A 117 -9.35 9.96 6.55
N GLN A 118 -10.44 9.26 6.84
CA GLN A 118 -10.78 8.02 6.16
C GLN A 118 -11.49 8.26 4.82
N TYR A 119 -12.39 9.24 4.75
CA TYR A 119 -13.20 9.50 3.56
C TYR A 119 -12.45 10.28 2.48
N SER A 120 -11.63 11.27 2.85
CA SER A 120 -10.93 12.15 1.91
C SER A 120 -10.12 11.39 0.84
N ARG A 121 -9.48 10.30 1.21
CA ARG A 121 -8.68 9.46 0.28
C ARG A 121 -9.51 8.85 -0.86
N TYR A 122 -10.78 8.53 -0.62
CA TYR A 122 -11.67 8.00 -1.66
C TYR A 122 -12.15 9.11 -2.59
N VAL A 123 -12.41 10.30 -2.04
CA VAL A 123 -12.68 11.51 -2.84
C VAL A 123 -11.48 11.86 -3.71
N GLU A 124 -10.29 11.89 -3.13
CA GLU A 124 -9.03 12.12 -3.86
C GLU A 124 -8.85 11.09 -4.99
N ALA A 125 -9.15 9.81 -4.75
CA ALA A 125 -9.05 8.78 -5.79
C ALA A 125 -9.96 9.08 -6.99
N VAL A 126 -11.22 9.50 -6.76
CA VAL A 126 -12.14 9.89 -7.85
C VAL A 126 -11.62 11.11 -8.60
N LEU A 127 -11.20 12.14 -7.89
CA LEU A 127 -10.66 13.37 -8.51
C LEU A 127 -9.41 13.04 -9.35
N LEU A 128 -8.46 12.30 -8.79
CA LEU A 128 -7.22 11.89 -9.46
C LEU A 128 -7.49 11.05 -10.71
N TYR A 129 -8.49 10.17 -10.68
CA TYR A 129 -8.87 9.39 -11.84
C TYR A 129 -9.18 10.28 -13.05
N PHE A 130 -10.04 11.29 -12.89
CA PHE A 130 -10.44 12.19 -13.97
C PHE A 130 -9.33 13.17 -14.36
N ILE A 131 -8.57 13.70 -13.39
CA ILE A 131 -7.43 14.58 -13.65
C ILE A 131 -6.38 13.86 -14.52
N ILE A 132 -5.97 12.67 -14.12
CA ILE A 132 -4.95 11.87 -14.80
C ILE A 132 -5.45 11.42 -16.17
N LYS A 133 -6.72 10.99 -16.26
CA LYS A 133 -7.35 10.64 -17.54
C LYS A 133 -7.29 11.80 -18.51
N LYS A 134 -7.72 12.99 -18.09
CA LYS A 134 -7.65 14.18 -18.94
C LYS A 134 -6.23 14.46 -19.40
N ALA A 135 -5.28 14.50 -18.47
CA ALA A 135 -3.89 14.80 -18.78
C ALA A 135 -3.28 13.83 -19.79
N ILE A 136 -3.59 12.53 -19.71
CA ILE A 136 -3.02 11.51 -20.59
C ILE A 136 -3.78 11.43 -21.92
N VAL A 137 -5.11 11.34 -21.87
CA VAL A 137 -5.93 11.00 -23.05
C VAL A 137 -6.22 12.24 -23.90
N MET A 138 -6.42 13.40 -23.28
CA MET A 138 -6.80 14.63 -23.97
C MET A 138 -5.60 15.56 -24.19
N ASP A 139 -4.74 15.73 -23.16
CA ASP A 139 -3.63 16.68 -23.23
C ASP A 139 -2.32 16.03 -23.71
N GLY A 140 -2.29 14.70 -23.92
CA GLY A 140 -1.13 13.97 -24.46
C GLY A 140 0.09 13.92 -23.53
N LYS A 141 -0.09 14.14 -22.22
CA LYS A 141 1.01 14.24 -21.24
C LYS A 141 1.48 12.87 -20.69
N GLY A 142 1.09 11.74 -21.30
CA GLY A 142 1.36 10.40 -20.77
C GLY A 142 2.84 10.10 -20.54
N ASP A 143 3.70 10.33 -21.55
CA ASP A 143 5.15 10.09 -21.43
C ASP A 143 5.81 10.97 -20.35
N ARG A 144 5.33 12.22 -20.23
CA ARG A 144 5.81 13.15 -19.19
C ARG A 144 5.47 12.66 -17.80
N LEU A 145 4.25 12.15 -17.59
CA LEU A 145 3.81 11.62 -16.29
C LEU A 145 4.54 10.33 -15.93
N LEU A 146 4.76 9.42 -16.89
CA LEU A 146 5.58 8.22 -16.65
C LEU A 146 7.01 8.58 -16.25
N ARG A 147 7.60 9.54 -16.97
CA ARG A 147 8.93 10.04 -16.64
C ARG A 147 8.98 10.64 -15.23
N LEU A 148 7.99 11.46 -14.85
CA LEU A 148 7.88 12.01 -13.51
C LEU A 148 7.81 10.91 -12.46
N LEU A 149 6.96 9.89 -12.66
CA LEU A 149 6.85 8.77 -11.72
C LEU A 149 8.15 7.98 -11.64
N TYR A 150 8.87 7.79 -12.75
CA TYR A 150 10.20 7.17 -12.74
C TYR A 150 11.19 8.00 -11.91
N GLU A 151 11.23 9.32 -12.08
CA GLU A 151 12.08 10.22 -11.29
C GLU A 151 11.70 10.20 -9.81
N ILE A 152 10.40 10.16 -9.47
CA ILE A 152 9.92 9.98 -8.10
C ILE A 152 10.40 8.64 -7.51
N GLY A 153 10.31 7.55 -8.26
CA GLY A 153 10.81 6.25 -7.81
C GLY A 153 12.31 6.25 -7.53
N LEU A 154 13.09 6.92 -8.39
CA LEU A 154 14.52 7.11 -8.15
C LEU A 154 14.77 7.90 -6.85
N MET A 155 13.99 8.95 -6.60
CA MET A 155 14.04 9.71 -5.35
C MET A 155 13.74 8.80 -4.14
N GLN A 156 12.74 7.91 -4.21
CA GLN A 156 12.43 6.98 -3.12
C GLN A 156 13.59 6.02 -2.84
N ILE A 157 14.24 5.50 -3.90
CA ILE A 157 15.41 4.62 -3.76
C ILE A 157 16.55 5.37 -3.08
N ILE A 158 16.88 6.58 -3.55
CA ILE A 158 17.97 7.40 -2.99
C ILE A 158 17.71 7.71 -1.51
N ILE A 159 16.48 8.11 -1.15
CA ILE A 159 16.11 8.39 0.24
C ILE A 159 16.27 7.14 1.10
N SER A 160 15.81 5.98 0.64
CA SER A 160 15.89 4.72 1.39
C SER A 160 17.33 4.25 1.57
N VAL A 161 18.15 4.34 0.53
CA VAL A 161 19.57 4.01 0.59
C VAL A 161 20.30 4.95 1.56
N PHE A 162 19.99 6.24 1.52
CA PHE A 162 20.58 7.21 2.46
C PHE A 162 20.19 6.91 3.90
N LYS A 163 18.93 6.63 4.18
CA LYS A 163 18.45 6.22 5.51
C LYS A 163 19.20 5.00 6.02
N PHE A 164 19.33 3.98 5.21
CA PHE A 164 20.03 2.77 5.57
C PHE A 164 21.53 3.00 5.76
N ALA A 165 22.20 3.68 4.84
CA ALA A 165 23.65 3.86 4.85
C ALA A 165 24.13 4.75 6.01
N VAL A 166 23.40 5.85 6.28
CA VAL A 166 23.81 6.86 7.27
C VAL A 166 23.29 6.52 8.66
N PHE A 167 22.02 6.12 8.77
CA PHE A 167 21.36 5.93 10.07
C PHE A 167 21.16 4.46 10.45
N ARG A 168 21.53 3.53 9.57
CA ARG A 168 21.27 2.10 9.76
C ARG A 168 19.79 1.79 10.01
N GLU A 169 18.89 2.66 9.53
CA GLU A 169 17.46 2.40 9.60
C GLU A 169 17.14 1.18 8.73
N GLN A 170 16.32 0.30 9.27
CA GLN A 170 15.87 -0.92 8.60
C GLN A 170 14.44 -1.27 9.03
N VAL A 171 13.88 -2.32 8.44
CA VAL A 171 12.53 -2.78 8.75
C VAL A 171 11.49 -1.70 8.42
N GLU A 172 10.54 -1.45 9.28
CA GLU A 172 9.38 -0.60 8.99
C GLU A 172 9.68 0.90 8.83
N SER A 173 10.88 1.33 9.18
CA SER A 173 11.31 2.72 8.98
C SER A 173 11.71 3.04 7.53
N LEU A 174 11.94 2.03 6.67
CA LEU A 174 12.34 2.22 5.28
C LEU A 174 11.15 2.47 4.34
N CYS A 175 10.29 3.40 4.67
CA CYS A 175 9.18 3.83 3.82
C CYS A 175 9.46 5.12 3.01
N ALA A 176 10.73 5.45 2.84
CA ALA A 176 11.23 6.59 2.07
C ALA A 176 10.55 7.92 2.45
N SER A 177 9.96 8.63 1.48
CA SER A 177 9.26 9.91 1.71
C SER A 177 7.76 9.76 2.01
N PHE A 178 7.20 8.54 1.92
CA PHE A 178 5.75 8.33 2.05
C PHE A 178 5.26 8.35 3.49
N SER A 179 6.09 7.95 4.43
CA SER A 179 5.71 7.92 5.84
C SER A 179 6.94 8.03 6.71
N ILE A 180 6.70 8.27 7.97
CA ILE A 180 7.72 8.17 9.02
C ILE A 180 7.88 6.69 9.40
N TYR A 181 6.76 5.99 9.52
CA TYR A 181 6.65 4.60 9.93
C TYR A 181 5.51 3.95 9.14
N GLY A 182 5.72 2.76 8.61
CA GLY A 182 4.68 2.09 7.84
C GLY A 182 5.24 1.07 6.87
N GLY A 183 5.45 -0.12 7.36
CA GLY A 183 6.04 -1.20 6.61
C GLY A 183 5.29 -1.63 5.35
N ASP A 184 4.00 -1.33 5.25
CA ASP A 184 3.18 -1.62 4.07
C ASP A 184 3.73 -0.96 2.80
N MET A 185 4.33 0.23 2.96
CA MET A 185 4.94 0.98 1.87
C MET A 185 6.13 0.24 1.25
N GLY A 186 6.91 -0.47 2.08
CA GLY A 186 8.06 -1.26 1.64
C GLY A 186 7.69 -2.40 0.68
N THR A 187 6.44 -2.87 0.69
CA THR A 187 5.93 -3.85 -0.27
C THR A 187 5.34 -3.18 -1.51
N THR A 188 4.54 -2.15 -1.30
CA THR A 188 3.76 -1.53 -2.38
C THR A 188 4.63 -0.70 -3.32
N ILE A 189 5.63 0.03 -2.79
CA ILE A 189 6.55 0.85 -3.58
C ILE A 189 7.29 0.02 -4.65
N PRO A 190 8.02 -1.07 -4.31
CA PRO A 190 8.75 -1.84 -5.30
C PRO A 190 7.84 -2.38 -6.42
N ILE A 191 6.66 -2.85 -6.07
CA ILE A 191 5.71 -3.42 -7.02
C ILE A 191 5.19 -2.34 -7.99
N LEU A 192 4.70 -1.23 -7.48
CA LEU A 192 4.11 -0.18 -8.32
C LEU A 192 5.16 0.51 -9.19
N TRP A 193 6.35 0.80 -8.66
CA TRP A 193 7.40 1.45 -9.44
C TRP A 193 8.09 0.50 -10.42
N PHE A 194 8.04 -0.81 -10.19
CA PHE A 194 8.39 -1.79 -11.24
C PHE A 194 7.41 -1.70 -12.42
N ILE A 195 6.11 -1.59 -12.16
CA ILE A 195 5.11 -1.44 -13.23
C ILE A 195 5.33 -0.13 -14.02
N VAL A 196 5.63 0.95 -13.32
CA VAL A 196 5.98 2.24 -13.94
C VAL A 196 7.24 2.11 -14.82
N LEU A 197 8.30 1.52 -14.31
CA LEU A 197 9.54 1.26 -15.05
C LEU A 197 9.26 0.45 -16.31
N TRP A 198 8.47 -0.62 -16.18
CA TRP A 198 8.08 -1.47 -17.29
C TRP A 198 7.40 -0.69 -18.44
N LEU A 199 6.41 0.13 -18.10
CA LEU A 199 5.70 0.94 -19.10
C LEU A 199 6.58 2.04 -19.67
N TYR A 200 7.36 2.72 -18.84
CA TYR A 200 8.26 3.78 -19.26
C TYR A 200 9.30 3.28 -20.27
N ARG A 201 9.84 2.10 -20.06
CA ARG A 201 10.84 1.46 -20.93
C ARG A 201 10.24 0.53 -21.99
N LYS A 202 8.93 0.34 -21.99
CA LYS A 202 8.23 -0.57 -22.92
C LYS A 202 8.82 -1.99 -22.92
N GLY A 203 9.29 -2.43 -21.77
CA GLY A 203 9.95 -3.73 -21.57
C GLY A 203 11.39 -3.82 -22.11
N GLN A 204 12.01 -2.71 -22.51
CA GLN A 204 13.41 -2.66 -22.96
C GLN A 204 14.28 -1.97 -21.92
N PHE A 205 14.95 -2.76 -21.07
CA PHE A 205 15.73 -2.24 -19.96
C PHE A 205 17.18 -1.96 -20.37
N SER A 206 17.66 -0.77 -20.02
CA SER A 206 19.06 -0.38 -20.06
C SER A 206 19.81 -0.89 -18.82
N LYS A 207 21.15 -0.76 -18.79
CA LYS A 207 21.95 -1.09 -17.60
C LYS A 207 21.53 -0.29 -16.36
N LEU A 208 21.18 0.99 -16.54
CA LEU A 208 20.69 1.85 -15.46
C LEU A 208 19.32 1.41 -14.94
N ASP A 209 18.46 0.86 -15.78
CA ASP A 209 17.15 0.36 -15.36
C ASP A 209 17.28 -0.92 -14.51
N TRP A 210 18.29 -1.74 -14.78
CA TRP A 210 18.62 -2.87 -13.91
C TRP A 210 19.11 -2.40 -12.54
N LEU A 211 19.94 -1.34 -12.49
CA LEU A 211 20.36 -0.74 -11.22
C LEU A 211 19.16 -0.15 -10.47
N TYR A 212 18.24 0.47 -11.19
CA TYR A 212 16.98 0.95 -10.60
C TYR A 212 16.16 -0.21 -10.00
N LEU A 213 16.03 -1.32 -10.71
CA LEU A 213 15.34 -2.51 -10.22
C LEU A 213 16.02 -3.10 -8.97
N LEU A 214 17.34 -3.17 -8.97
CA LEU A 214 18.10 -3.58 -7.77
C LEU A 214 17.85 -2.63 -6.59
N GLY A 215 17.76 -1.33 -6.85
CA GLY A 215 17.37 -0.36 -5.83
C GLY A 215 15.95 -0.59 -5.27
N LEU A 216 14.97 -0.91 -6.12
CA LEU A 216 13.63 -1.28 -5.67
C LEU A 216 13.61 -2.57 -4.83
N LEU A 217 14.38 -3.58 -5.25
CA LEU A 217 14.55 -4.81 -4.49
C LEU A 217 15.19 -4.53 -3.11
N PHE A 218 16.22 -3.69 -3.09
CA PHE A 218 16.85 -3.27 -1.84
C PHE A 218 15.86 -2.58 -0.90
N VAL A 219 15.07 -1.61 -1.39
CA VAL A 219 14.02 -0.95 -0.59
C VAL A 219 13.03 -1.96 -0.03
N GLY A 220 12.60 -2.89 -0.86
CA GLY A 220 11.65 -3.93 -0.47
C GLY A 220 12.20 -4.87 0.61
N PHE A 221 13.37 -5.44 0.40
CA PHE A 221 13.97 -6.42 1.32
C PHE A 221 14.40 -5.78 2.63
N SER A 222 15.12 -4.67 2.59
CA SER A 222 15.60 -4.00 3.79
C SER A 222 14.46 -3.38 4.63
N SER A 223 13.26 -3.20 4.05
CA SER A 223 12.06 -2.83 4.81
C SER A 223 11.53 -3.93 5.72
N GLY A 224 12.11 -5.11 5.71
CA GLY A 224 11.72 -6.24 6.55
C GLY A 224 10.39 -6.89 6.17
N LYS A 225 9.84 -6.55 5.00
CA LYS A 225 8.55 -7.10 4.54
C LYS A 225 8.76 -8.35 3.69
N ARG A 226 8.53 -9.49 4.29
CA ARG A 226 8.63 -10.82 3.65
C ARG A 226 7.79 -10.94 2.39
N ALA A 227 6.61 -10.30 2.38
CA ALA A 227 5.74 -10.27 1.22
C ALA A 227 6.45 -9.81 -0.05
N VAL A 228 7.41 -8.89 0.05
CA VAL A 228 8.20 -8.41 -1.10
C VAL A 228 9.01 -9.54 -1.73
N MET A 229 9.62 -10.38 -0.90
CA MET A 229 10.48 -11.47 -1.38
C MET A 229 9.70 -12.48 -2.23
N PHE A 230 8.44 -12.73 -1.90
CA PHE A 230 7.60 -13.66 -2.64
C PHE A 230 6.85 -12.98 -3.79
N ILE A 231 6.26 -11.82 -3.54
CA ILE A 231 5.33 -11.19 -4.49
C ILE A 231 6.06 -10.43 -5.60
N LEU A 232 7.13 -9.70 -5.31
CA LEU A 232 7.82 -8.93 -6.34
C LEU A 232 8.42 -9.81 -7.45
N PRO A 233 9.12 -10.94 -7.16
CA PRO A 233 9.54 -11.88 -8.19
C PRO A 233 8.40 -12.43 -9.03
N ILE A 234 7.26 -12.77 -8.38
CA ILE A 234 6.06 -13.24 -9.09
C ILE A 234 5.52 -12.15 -10.01
N VAL A 235 5.41 -10.92 -9.54
CA VAL A 235 4.94 -9.78 -10.36
C VAL A 235 5.87 -9.55 -11.53
N VAL A 236 7.19 -9.52 -11.31
CA VAL A 236 8.20 -9.39 -12.37
C VAL A 236 8.03 -10.52 -13.39
N PHE A 237 7.94 -11.77 -12.94
CA PHE A 237 7.73 -12.93 -13.80
C PHE A 237 6.44 -12.81 -14.62
N VAL A 238 5.31 -12.47 -13.98
CA VAL A 238 4.01 -12.31 -14.66
C VAL A 238 4.08 -11.22 -15.73
N PHE A 239 4.74 -10.11 -15.47
CA PHE A 239 4.92 -9.06 -16.48
C PHE A 239 5.76 -9.54 -17.67
N PHE A 240 6.88 -10.21 -17.42
CA PHE A 240 7.71 -10.74 -18.50
C PHE A 240 7.01 -11.83 -19.30
N VAL A 241 6.32 -12.74 -18.65
CA VAL A 241 5.69 -13.92 -19.28
C VAL A 241 4.32 -13.59 -19.86
N TYR A 242 3.43 -13.06 -19.03
CA TYR A 242 2.02 -12.92 -19.36
C TYR A 242 1.70 -11.60 -20.08
N VAL A 243 2.25 -10.48 -19.61
CA VAL A 243 1.94 -9.17 -20.18
C VAL A 243 2.66 -8.94 -21.50
N GLN A 244 3.93 -9.30 -21.61
CA GLN A 244 4.72 -9.08 -22.82
C GLN A 244 4.44 -10.10 -23.95
N GLY A 245 3.98 -11.30 -23.63
CA GLY A 245 3.63 -12.30 -24.62
C GLY A 245 4.83 -13.10 -25.19
N ARG A 246 4.77 -13.53 -26.46
CA ARG A 246 5.58 -14.58 -27.09
C ARG A 246 7.12 -14.58 -26.95
N LYS A 247 7.77 -13.53 -26.49
CA LYS A 247 9.24 -13.50 -26.29
C LYS A 247 9.69 -14.14 -24.97
N VAL A 248 8.85 -14.92 -24.39
CA VAL A 248 8.88 -15.39 -23.01
C VAL A 248 9.96 -16.43 -22.70
N GLY A 249 10.27 -17.35 -23.62
CA GLY A 249 11.07 -18.53 -23.26
C GLY A 249 12.45 -18.21 -22.67
N LYS A 250 13.18 -17.26 -23.28
CA LYS A 250 14.50 -16.86 -22.77
C LYS A 250 14.42 -16.15 -21.43
N TYR A 251 13.49 -15.22 -21.28
CA TYR A 251 13.35 -14.45 -20.04
C TYR A 251 12.79 -15.28 -18.88
N ALA A 252 11.87 -16.21 -19.17
CA ALA A 252 11.38 -17.15 -18.17
C ALA A 252 12.49 -18.03 -17.61
N LEU A 253 13.39 -18.51 -18.46
CA LEU A 253 14.53 -19.31 -18.04
C LEU A 253 15.50 -18.51 -17.14
N TYR A 254 15.78 -17.24 -17.53
CA TYR A 254 16.59 -16.36 -16.69
C TYR A 254 15.93 -16.07 -15.34
N VAL A 255 14.63 -15.77 -15.30
CA VAL A 255 13.93 -15.53 -14.04
C VAL A 255 13.95 -16.78 -13.16
N LEU A 256 13.69 -17.97 -13.74
CA LEU A 256 13.78 -19.23 -12.99
C LEU A 256 15.19 -19.51 -12.45
N ALA A 257 16.25 -19.21 -13.21
CA ALA A 257 17.62 -19.35 -12.74
C ALA A 257 17.99 -18.33 -11.66
N PHE A 258 17.39 -17.13 -11.71
CA PHE A 258 17.64 -16.09 -10.69
C PHE A 258 16.76 -16.22 -9.44
N VAL A 259 15.67 -16.97 -9.47
CA VAL A 259 14.78 -17.15 -8.28
C VAL A 259 15.55 -17.69 -7.06
N PRO A 260 16.37 -18.75 -7.15
CA PRO A 260 17.14 -19.22 -5.99
C PRO A 260 18.12 -18.17 -5.45
N LEU A 261 18.78 -17.43 -6.34
CA LEU A 261 19.69 -16.34 -5.94
C LEU A 261 18.91 -15.19 -5.29
N LEU A 262 17.78 -14.79 -5.85
CA LEU A 262 16.93 -13.75 -5.26
C LEU A 262 16.39 -14.19 -3.91
N PHE A 263 16.02 -15.47 -3.77
CA PHE A 263 15.59 -16.04 -2.50
C PHE A 263 16.71 -15.99 -1.46
N TYR A 264 17.89 -16.49 -1.80
CA TYR A 264 19.07 -16.44 -0.93
C TYR A 264 19.40 -15.02 -0.47
N LEU A 265 19.48 -14.08 -1.42
CA LEU A 265 19.73 -12.67 -1.11
C LEU A 265 18.57 -12.05 -0.32
N GLY A 266 17.35 -12.39 -0.64
CA GLY A 266 16.15 -11.90 0.03
C GLY A 266 16.09 -12.31 1.50
N VAL A 267 16.41 -13.56 1.82
CA VAL A 267 16.50 -14.03 3.22
C VAL A 267 17.59 -13.26 3.98
N ARG A 268 18.77 -13.12 3.41
CA ARG A 268 19.87 -12.41 4.05
C ARG A 268 19.63 -10.92 4.24
N LEU A 269 18.97 -10.28 3.26
CA LEU A 269 18.69 -8.83 3.28
C LEU A 269 17.46 -8.47 4.10
N THR A 270 16.58 -9.44 4.38
CA THR A 270 15.34 -9.20 5.12
C THR A 270 15.55 -9.54 6.60
N PRO A 271 15.62 -8.55 7.51
CA PRO A 271 15.90 -8.80 8.93
C PRO A 271 14.98 -9.82 9.57
N THR A 272 13.71 -9.83 9.21
CA THR A 272 12.71 -10.73 9.78
C THR A 272 12.77 -12.17 9.25
N LEU A 273 13.68 -12.49 8.36
CA LEU A 273 13.87 -13.82 7.79
C LEU A 273 15.22 -14.47 8.14
N ASN A 274 16.03 -13.79 8.92
CA ASN A 274 17.31 -14.33 9.40
C ASN A 274 17.39 -14.28 10.92
N PRO A 275 18.13 -15.22 11.54
CA PRO A 275 18.20 -15.35 13.00
C PRO A 275 18.74 -14.12 13.71
N GLU A 276 19.64 -13.37 13.09
CA GLU A 276 20.26 -12.18 13.66
C GLU A 276 19.36 -10.94 13.61
N ASN A 277 18.21 -11.04 12.93
CA ASN A 277 17.25 -9.93 12.73
C ASN A 277 17.92 -8.64 12.21
N GLN A 278 18.82 -8.78 11.25
CA GLN A 278 19.56 -7.66 10.66
C GLN A 278 19.65 -7.76 9.14
N VAL A 279 19.91 -6.63 8.49
CA VAL A 279 20.24 -6.64 7.06
C VAL A 279 21.60 -7.31 6.87
N TRP A 280 21.65 -8.29 5.96
CA TRP A 280 22.81 -9.14 5.71
C TRP A 280 23.08 -10.15 6.83
N GLY A 281 22.03 -10.74 7.38
CA GLY A 281 22.13 -11.85 8.32
C GLY A 281 22.53 -13.18 7.67
N SER A 282 22.63 -14.23 8.47
CA SER A 282 22.88 -15.59 7.98
C SER A 282 21.70 -16.12 7.16
N PHE A 283 21.99 -17.06 6.27
CA PHE A 283 20.96 -17.80 5.57
C PHE A 283 20.64 -19.07 6.36
N ASP A 284 19.46 -19.13 6.93
CA ASP A 284 18.93 -20.29 7.61
C ASP A 284 17.58 -20.66 6.98
N TRP A 285 17.52 -21.87 6.42
CA TRP A 285 16.34 -22.35 5.72
C TRP A 285 15.17 -22.64 6.67
N ASP A 286 15.47 -23.32 7.76
CA ASP A 286 14.46 -23.75 8.73
C ASP A 286 13.86 -22.54 9.45
N TYR A 287 14.70 -21.56 9.79
CA TYR A 287 14.26 -20.28 10.34
C TYR A 287 13.37 -19.52 9.37
N ALA A 288 13.76 -19.37 8.10
CA ALA A 288 13.02 -18.60 7.12
C ALA A 288 11.65 -19.20 6.81
N PHE A 289 11.57 -20.52 6.68
CA PHE A 289 10.30 -21.22 6.42
C PHE A 289 9.46 -21.46 7.67
N GLY A 290 10.07 -21.86 8.78
CA GLY A 290 9.36 -22.02 10.06
C GLY A 290 8.70 -20.72 10.50
N TYR A 291 9.39 -19.60 10.32
CA TYR A 291 8.80 -18.30 10.61
C TYR A 291 7.66 -17.92 9.66
N ALA A 292 7.73 -18.27 8.37
CA ALA A 292 6.65 -18.02 7.42
C ALA A 292 5.41 -18.84 7.76
N GLU A 293 5.59 -20.09 8.17
CA GLU A 293 4.53 -20.98 8.63
C GLU A 293 3.88 -20.45 9.91
N GLU A 294 4.67 -20.08 10.91
CA GLU A 294 4.19 -19.50 12.16
C GLU A 294 3.41 -18.19 11.94
N TYR A 295 3.88 -17.34 11.03
CA TYR A 295 3.21 -16.08 10.72
C TYR A 295 1.85 -16.27 10.06
N GLN A 296 1.70 -17.30 9.23
CA GLN A 296 0.46 -17.58 8.50
C GLN A 296 -0.52 -18.43 9.33
N PHE A 297 -0.03 -19.41 10.04
CA PHE A 297 -0.87 -20.45 10.66
C PHE A 297 -0.82 -20.48 12.19
N GLY A 298 0.00 -19.58 12.82
CA GLY A 298 0.14 -19.53 14.26
C GLY A 298 1.08 -20.60 14.82
N LYS A 299 1.33 -20.53 16.13
CA LYS A 299 2.34 -21.37 16.78
C LYS A 299 2.06 -22.86 16.72
N LYS A 300 2.99 -23.63 16.15
CA LYS A 300 3.39 -24.90 16.68
C LYS A 300 4.83 -24.75 17.23
N GLY A 301 4.91 -24.39 18.50
CA GLY A 301 6.00 -24.70 19.40
C GLY A 301 7.45 -24.52 18.91
N ILE A 302 7.82 -23.37 18.34
CA ILE A 302 9.21 -22.97 18.22
C ILE A 302 9.44 -21.80 19.18
N ASP A 303 10.39 -22.00 20.05
CA ASP A 303 10.73 -21.24 21.24
C ASP A 303 10.51 -19.73 21.25
N GLY A 304 9.73 -19.30 22.24
CA GLY A 304 9.92 -18.11 23.07
C GLY A 304 10.08 -16.72 22.44
N GLN A 305 10.85 -16.55 21.39
CA GLN A 305 11.28 -15.23 20.92
C GLN A 305 10.19 -14.48 20.13
N THR A 306 9.39 -15.15 19.34
CA THR A 306 8.28 -14.50 18.60
C THR A 306 7.07 -14.20 19.48
N ALA A 307 6.87 -15.02 20.52
CA ALA A 307 5.88 -14.71 21.57
C ALA A 307 6.30 -13.46 22.35
N ASN A 308 7.58 -13.33 22.66
CA ASN A 308 8.12 -12.17 23.36
C ASN A 308 8.03 -10.88 22.54
N PHE A 309 8.28 -10.91 21.25
CA PHE A 309 8.13 -9.71 20.39
C PHE A 309 6.68 -9.23 20.30
N LYS A 310 5.72 -10.14 20.15
CA LYS A 310 4.29 -9.78 20.21
C LYS A 310 3.85 -9.39 21.61
N THR A 311 4.34 -10.08 22.63
CA THR A 311 4.04 -9.78 24.04
C THR A 311 4.66 -8.46 24.46
N GLU A 312 5.87 -8.11 24.00
CA GLU A 312 6.49 -6.82 24.27
C GLU A 312 5.78 -5.66 23.54
N GLN A 313 5.37 -5.83 22.27
CA GLN A 313 4.52 -4.82 21.63
C GLN A 313 3.17 -4.65 22.30
N LEU A 314 2.63 -5.69 22.88
CA LEU A 314 1.36 -5.70 23.59
C LEU A 314 1.50 -5.24 25.03
N GLN A 315 2.62 -5.53 25.71
CA GLN A 315 2.99 -4.95 27.01
C GLN A 315 3.22 -3.45 26.91
N TYR A 316 3.74 -2.96 25.78
CA TYR A 316 3.90 -1.52 25.55
C TYR A 316 2.56 -0.79 25.41
N SER A 317 1.50 -1.46 25.03
CA SER A 317 0.14 -0.90 24.98
C SER A 317 -0.64 -1.06 26.29
N GLY A 318 -0.03 -1.61 27.35
CA GLY A 318 -0.60 -1.64 28.71
C GLY A 318 -1.71 -2.68 28.94
N GLY A 319 -1.97 -3.56 28.01
CA GLY A 319 -3.04 -4.54 28.09
C GLY A 319 -2.56 -5.99 28.10
N VAL A 320 -3.11 -6.77 29.01
CA VAL A 320 -2.90 -8.21 29.09
C VAL A 320 -3.70 -8.90 27.97
N ILE A 321 -3.05 -9.17 26.83
CA ILE A 321 -3.64 -10.00 25.76
C ILE A 321 -3.35 -11.49 26.01
N SER A 322 -3.00 -11.86 27.24
CA SER A 322 -2.68 -13.24 27.60
C SER A 322 -3.85 -14.22 27.54
N THR A 323 -5.08 -13.72 27.52
CA THR A 323 -6.29 -14.56 27.51
C THR A 323 -6.98 -14.63 26.14
N TYR A 324 -6.34 -14.12 25.10
CA TYR A 324 -6.94 -14.22 23.79
C TYR A 324 -6.97 -15.65 23.28
N ASN A 325 -8.08 -16.05 23.19
CA ASN A 325 -8.74 -17.24 23.28
C ASN A 325 -8.46 -18.30 22.23
N SER A 326 -8.14 -19.44 22.79
CA SER A 326 -8.20 -20.77 22.17
C SER A 326 -9.49 -21.10 21.39
N LYS A 327 -10.60 -20.37 21.58
CA LYS A 327 -11.88 -20.70 20.92
C LYS A 327 -11.87 -20.45 19.41
N LEU A 328 -11.00 -19.63 18.85
CA LEU A 328 -10.98 -19.33 17.43
C LEU A 328 -9.72 -19.75 16.70
N GLU A 329 -8.72 -20.31 17.41
CA GLU A 329 -7.42 -20.69 16.79
C GLU A 329 -6.93 -19.62 15.78
N ALA A 330 -6.99 -18.34 16.16
CA ALA A 330 -6.81 -17.19 15.27
C ALA A 330 -5.40 -16.64 15.30
N ASP A 331 -4.42 -17.51 15.47
CA ASP A 331 -3.02 -17.11 15.49
C ASP A 331 -2.51 -16.80 14.07
N GLY A 332 -1.69 -15.76 13.96
CA GLY A 332 -1.16 -15.31 12.69
C GLY A 332 -2.21 -14.65 11.78
N ARG A 333 -1.75 -14.12 10.64
CA ARG A 333 -2.61 -13.42 9.67
C ARG A 333 -3.56 -14.38 8.94
N GLY A 334 -3.09 -15.57 8.61
CA GLY A 334 -3.91 -16.60 7.97
C GLY A 334 -5.00 -17.12 8.90
N GLY A 335 -4.66 -17.41 10.16
CA GLY A 335 -5.62 -17.82 11.19
C GLY A 335 -6.68 -16.78 11.45
N ALA A 336 -6.29 -15.49 11.60
CA ALA A 336 -7.22 -14.39 11.74
C ALA A 336 -8.13 -14.22 10.52
N THR A 337 -7.60 -14.42 9.30
CA THR A 337 -8.39 -14.38 8.06
C THR A 337 -9.44 -15.51 8.04
N ILE A 338 -9.04 -16.75 8.38
CA ILE A 338 -9.96 -17.89 8.45
C ILE A 338 -11.02 -17.65 9.53
N ALA A 339 -10.63 -17.17 10.70
CA ALA A 339 -11.57 -16.87 11.79
C ALA A 339 -12.60 -15.81 11.37
N MET A 340 -12.17 -14.77 10.67
CA MET A 340 -13.07 -13.74 10.14
C MET A 340 -14.03 -14.29 9.07
N PHE A 341 -13.58 -15.20 8.20
CA PHE A 341 -14.48 -15.87 7.27
C PHE A 341 -15.49 -16.76 7.98
N LYS A 342 -15.08 -17.47 9.04
CA LYS A 342 -16.03 -18.24 9.86
C LYS A 342 -17.08 -17.33 10.51
N LEU A 343 -16.70 -16.14 10.97
CA LEU A 343 -17.63 -15.15 11.48
C LEU A 343 -18.62 -14.68 10.41
N LEU A 344 -18.11 -14.33 9.22
CA LEU A 344 -18.93 -13.92 8.08
C LEU A 344 -19.94 -14.99 7.64
N LEU A 345 -19.58 -16.26 7.78
CA LEU A 345 -20.47 -17.40 7.44
C LEU A 345 -21.45 -17.74 8.57
N GLY A 346 -21.56 -16.94 9.62
CA GLY A 346 -22.48 -17.15 10.72
C GLY A 346 -22.12 -18.32 11.66
N MET A 347 -20.88 -18.81 11.57
CA MET A 347 -20.41 -19.90 12.46
C MET A 347 -20.16 -19.45 13.88
N HIS A 348 -20.13 -18.15 14.14
CA HIS A 348 -20.10 -17.54 15.45
C HIS A 348 -20.98 -16.29 15.46
N PRO A 349 -22.01 -16.24 16.30
CA PRO A 349 -22.84 -15.06 16.41
C PRO A 349 -22.08 -13.92 17.07
N THR A 350 -21.67 -12.96 16.29
CA THR A 350 -21.27 -11.62 16.77
C THR A 350 -22.34 -10.65 16.30
N ALA A 351 -23.40 -10.56 17.05
CA ALA A 351 -24.66 -10.00 16.60
C ALA A 351 -24.60 -8.55 16.09
N ASP A 352 -23.58 -7.76 16.48
CA ASP A 352 -23.62 -6.32 16.29
C ASP A 352 -22.79 -5.79 15.11
N SER A 353 -22.00 -6.64 14.44
CA SER A 353 -21.06 -6.16 13.42
C SER A 353 -21.34 -6.59 11.98
N ASP A 354 -22.32 -7.47 11.76
CA ASP A 354 -22.39 -8.19 10.48
C ASP A 354 -22.73 -7.29 9.29
N TRP A 355 -23.73 -6.41 9.41
CA TRP A 355 -24.15 -5.55 8.29
C TRP A 355 -23.55 -4.14 8.33
N TRP A 356 -23.49 -3.51 9.51
CA TRP A 356 -23.21 -2.08 9.66
C TRP A 356 -21.86 -1.77 10.27
N GLY A 357 -21.15 -2.79 10.77
CA GLY A 357 -19.85 -2.64 11.43
C GLY A 357 -19.93 -2.07 12.84
N LEU A 358 -18.79 -1.62 13.35
CA LEU A 358 -18.60 -1.15 14.72
C LEU A 358 -18.14 0.31 14.80
N GLY A 359 -18.12 0.98 13.65
CA GLY A 359 -17.68 2.36 13.54
C GLY A 359 -16.16 2.53 13.41
N PHE A 360 -15.76 3.75 13.04
CA PHE A 360 -14.35 4.05 12.75
C PHE A 360 -13.45 4.08 13.96
N ASN A 361 -13.98 4.40 15.16
CA ASN A 361 -13.21 4.42 16.40
C ASN A 361 -12.84 3.01 16.88
N SER A 362 -13.56 1.98 16.45
CA SER A 362 -13.28 0.59 16.84
C SER A 362 -11.85 0.16 16.55
N MET A 363 -11.25 0.72 15.49
CA MET A 363 -9.87 0.45 15.09
C MET A 363 -8.82 1.11 16.01
N TYR A 364 -9.23 2.09 16.81
CA TYR A 364 -8.35 2.93 17.63
C TYR A 364 -8.68 2.84 19.11
N SER A 365 -9.58 1.95 19.50
CA SER A 365 -9.87 1.72 20.92
C SER A 365 -8.61 1.23 21.62
N THR A 366 -8.16 2.00 22.61
CA THR A 366 -6.96 1.72 23.41
C THR A 366 -7.31 1.22 24.80
N ASP A 367 -8.59 1.08 25.12
CA ASP A 367 -9.03 0.62 26.43
C ASP A 367 -9.00 -0.91 26.51
N TYR A 368 -7.80 -1.42 26.74
CA TYR A 368 -7.54 -2.86 26.86
C TYR A 368 -8.04 -3.47 28.19
N ALA A 369 -8.42 -2.65 29.16
CA ALA A 369 -8.99 -3.16 30.41
C ALA A 369 -10.32 -3.90 30.19
N GLU A 370 -11.01 -3.58 29.10
CA GLU A 370 -12.26 -4.24 28.70
C GLU A 370 -12.14 -5.02 27.38
N PHE A 371 -10.90 -5.35 26.96
CA PHE A 371 -10.66 -6.01 25.69
C PHE A 371 -11.47 -7.30 25.51
N ASP A 372 -11.60 -8.10 26.56
CA ASP A 372 -12.36 -9.34 26.53
C ASP A 372 -13.87 -9.14 26.35
N LYS A 373 -14.36 -7.93 26.61
CA LYS A 373 -15.76 -7.54 26.42
C LYS A 373 -16.02 -6.99 24.99
N LEU A 374 -14.97 -6.67 24.24
CA LEU A 374 -15.11 -6.19 22.88
C LEU A 374 -15.65 -7.29 21.97
N PRO A 375 -16.41 -6.94 20.94
CA PRO A 375 -16.78 -7.88 19.90
C PRO A 375 -15.57 -8.59 19.31
N LEU A 376 -15.74 -9.87 19.00
CA LEU A 376 -14.64 -10.73 18.56
C LEU A 376 -13.95 -10.23 17.30
N THR A 377 -14.69 -9.57 16.41
CA THR A 377 -14.14 -8.90 15.23
C THR A 377 -13.13 -7.81 15.55
N ILE A 378 -13.39 -7.02 16.60
CA ILE A 378 -12.44 -6.01 17.08
C ILE A 378 -11.21 -6.67 17.68
N GLN A 379 -11.41 -7.69 18.50
CA GLN A 379 -10.30 -8.43 19.09
C GLN A 379 -9.38 -9.01 18.01
N LEU A 380 -9.92 -9.62 16.96
CA LEU A 380 -9.16 -10.15 15.82
C LEU A 380 -8.40 -9.07 15.07
N ASN A 381 -9.01 -7.90 14.89
CA ASN A 381 -8.37 -6.77 14.24
C ASN A 381 -7.19 -6.21 15.04
N HIS A 382 -7.32 -6.11 16.35
CA HIS A 382 -6.26 -5.64 17.25
C HIS A 382 -5.06 -6.59 17.30
N LYS A 383 -5.22 -7.86 16.99
CA LYS A 383 -4.08 -8.79 16.85
C LYS A 383 -3.14 -8.42 15.68
N GLY A 384 -3.38 -7.31 15.01
CA GLY A 384 -2.53 -6.78 13.95
C GLY A 384 -2.53 -7.61 12.68
N SER A 385 -3.51 -8.49 12.55
CA SER A 385 -3.61 -9.45 11.45
C SER A 385 -4.66 -9.07 10.41
N ALA A 386 -5.41 -7.97 10.64
CA ALA A 386 -6.49 -7.59 9.76
C ALA A 386 -5.99 -7.19 8.37
N THR A 387 -6.60 -7.78 7.37
CA THR A 387 -6.43 -7.40 5.97
C THR A 387 -7.22 -6.14 5.65
N GLY A 388 -6.99 -5.54 4.49
CA GLY A 388 -7.74 -4.36 4.05
C GLY A 388 -9.24 -4.60 4.04
N PHE A 389 -9.67 -5.78 3.60
CA PHE A 389 -11.07 -6.19 3.60
C PHE A 389 -11.66 -6.26 5.01
N PHE A 390 -10.99 -6.96 5.92
CA PHE A 390 -11.50 -7.11 7.29
C PHE A 390 -11.51 -5.81 8.08
N GLN A 391 -10.58 -4.91 7.81
CA GLN A 391 -10.64 -3.57 8.40
C GLN A 391 -11.88 -2.81 7.93
N SER A 392 -12.24 -2.91 6.65
CA SER A 392 -13.50 -2.33 6.15
C SER A 392 -14.71 -3.02 6.76
N TYR A 393 -14.69 -4.36 6.88
CA TYR A 393 -15.76 -5.12 7.50
C TYR A 393 -15.98 -4.72 8.97
N VAL A 394 -14.92 -4.61 9.77
CA VAL A 394 -15.03 -4.20 11.17
C VAL A 394 -15.57 -2.78 11.29
N THR A 395 -15.13 -1.87 10.45
CA THR A 395 -15.49 -0.45 10.56
C THR A 395 -16.87 -0.12 10.03
N ILE A 396 -17.23 -0.63 8.84
CA ILE A 396 -18.45 -0.27 8.10
C ILE A 396 -19.35 -1.46 7.77
N GLY A 397 -19.08 -2.62 8.37
CA GLY A 397 -19.86 -3.85 8.21
C GLY A 397 -19.72 -4.51 6.85
N LEU A 398 -20.50 -5.56 6.63
CA LEU A 398 -20.47 -6.34 5.40
C LEU A 398 -20.95 -5.53 4.20
N ALA A 399 -22.02 -4.76 4.35
CA ALA A 399 -22.55 -3.91 3.28
C ALA A 399 -21.52 -2.88 2.83
N GLY A 400 -20.91 -2.16 3.78
CA GLY A 400 -19.87 -1.19 3.48
C GLY A 400 -18.59 -1.82 2.93
N ALA A 401 -18.17 -3.01 3.41
CA ALA A 401 -17.03 -3.74 2.86
C ALA A 401 -17.27 -4.15 1.40
N ILE A 402 -18.46 -4.63 1.06
CA ILE A 402 -18.85 -4.96 -0.32
C ILE A 402 -18.84 -3.68 -1.18
N CYS A 403 -19.45 -2.60 -0.73
CA CYS A 403 -19.43 -1.32 -1.45
C CYS A 403 -18.00 -0.82 -1.67
N THR A 404 -17.11 -0.95 -0.67
CA THR A 404 -15.69 -0.60 -0.78
C THR A 404 -14.99 -1.44 -1.85
N VAL A 405 -15.19 -2.76 -1.84
CA VAL A 405 -14.62 -3.66 -2.85
C VAL A 405 -15.10 -3.25 -4.24
N LEU A 406 -16.41 -3.13 -4.43
CA LEU A 406 -16.98 -2.77 -5.73
C LEU A 406 -16.43 -1.41 -6.22
N PHE A 407 -16.38 -0.42 -5.34
CA PHE A 407 -15.83 0.89 -5.68
C PHE A 407 -14.33 0.83 -6.00
N CYS A 408 -13.51 0.21 -5.14
CA CYS A 408 -12.07 0.16 -5.34
C CYS A 408 -11.67 -0.62 -6.60
N PHE A 409 -12.41 -1.66 -6.94
CA PHE A 409 -12.09 -2.50 -8.10
C PHE A 409 -12.74 -2.03 -9.40
N CYS A 410 -13.78 -1.20 -9.37
CA CYS A 410 -14.47 -0.73 -10.58
C CYS A 410 -13.55 -0.01 -11.57
N PHE A 411 -12.52 0.70 -11.08
CA PHE A 411 -11.58 1.42 -11.93
C PHE A 411 -10.85 0.49 -12.91
N TRP A 412 -10.47 -0.71 -12.46
CA TRP A 412 -9.63 -1.63 -13.23
C TRP A 412 -10.36 -2.26 -14.42
N PHE A 413 -11.69 -2.29 -14.39
CA PHE A 413 -12.48 -2.76 -15.55
C PHE A 413 -12.31 -1.87 -16.78
N TYR A 414 -11.90 -0.62 -16.62
CA TYR A 414 -11.64 0.30 -17.73
C TYR A 414 -10.26 0.11 -18.39
N ILE A 415 -9.41 -0.77 -17.89
CA ILE A 415 -8.15 -1.15 -18.53
C ILE A 415 -8.48 -1.96 -19.80
N LYS A 416 -8.11 -1.45 -20.99
CA LYS A 416 -8.40 -2.10 -22.27
C LYS A 416 -7.50 -3.31 -22.53
N ASN A 417 -6.25 -3.26 -22.09
CA ASN A 417 -5.33 -4.39 -22.18
C ASN A 417 -5.78 -5.48 -21.19
N ARG A 418 -6.39 -6.56 -21.72
CA ARG A 418 -6.94 -7.65 -20.89
C ARG A 418 -5.89 -8.28 -19.97
N ARG A 419 -4.67 -8.48 -20.45
CA ARG A 419 -3.60 -9.09 -19.65
C ARG A 419 -3.17 -8.17 -18.51
N LEU A 420 -2.92 -6.91 -18.81
CA LEU A 420 -2.59 -5.91 -17.81
C LEU A 420 -3.71 -5.73 -16.78
N ARG A 421 -4.97 -5.72 -17.24
CA ARG A 421 -6.14 -5.64 -16.36
C ARG A 421 -6.15 -6.73 -15.30
N TRP A 422 -6.05 -8.00 -15.72
CA TRP A 422 -6.06 -9.11 -14.79
C TRP A 422 -4.85 -9.12 -13.87
N THR A 423 -3.68 -8.71 -14.36
CA THR A 423 -2.47 -8.58 -13.52
C THR A 423 -2.65 -7.51 -12.44
N ILE A 424 -3.13 -6.32 -12.80
CA ILE A 424 -3.39 -5.25 -11.80
C ILE A 424 -4.50 -5.66 -10.83
N MET A 425 -5.59 -6.25 -11.33
CA MET A 425 -6.65 -6.76 -10.46
C MET A 425 -6.14 -7.81 -9.49
N GLY A 426 -5.27 -8.73 -9.94
CA GLY A 426 -4.66 -9.74 -9.10
C GLY A 426 -3.77 -9.14 -8.01
N ILE A 427 -2.93 -8.15 -8.35
CA ILE A 427 -2.09 -7.43 -7.39
C ILE A 427 -2.96 -6.71 -6.35
N CYS A 428 -3.98 -5.98 -6.80
CA CYS A 428 -4.89 -5.26 -5.92
C CYS A 428 -5.71 -6.22 -5.04
N ALA A 429 -6.16 -7.35 -5.58
CA ALA A 429 -6.89 -8.36 -4.82
C ALA A 429 -6.00 -8.99 -3.75
N TRP A 430 -4.78 -9.39 -4.11
CA TRP A 430 -3.81 -9.87 -3.12
C TRP A 430 -3.57 -8.83 -2.01
N GLU A 431 -3.33 -7.59 -2.40
CA GLU A 431 -3.01 -6.53 -1.44
C GLU A 431 -4.20 -6.21 -0.53
N TYR A 432 -5.41 -6.26 -1.02
CA TYR A 432 -6.61 -5.93 -0.25
C TYR A 432 -7.12 -7.08 0.61
N PHE A 433 -7.14 -8.31 0.08
CA PHE A 433 -7.70 -9.48 0.78
C PHE A 433 -6.69 -10.25 1.61
N MET A 434 -5.41 -10.21 1.25
CA MET A 434 -4.34 -10.99 1.91
C MET A 434 -3.34 -10.11 2.65
N TYR A 435 -3.38 -8.77 2.43
CA TYR A 435 -2.47 -7.81 3.02
C TYR A 435 -3.24 -6.61 3.59
N THR A 436 -2.62 -5.44 3.70
CA THR A 436 -3.16 -4.30 4.45
C THR A 436 -4.09 -3.39 3.67
N GLY A 437 -4.22 -3.53 2.38
CA GLY A 437 -5.01 -2.63 1.53
C GLY A 437 -4.36 -1.26 1.30
N SER A 438 -3.04 -1.15 1.40
CA SER A 438 -2.33 0.14 1.30
C SER A 438 -2.51 0.82 -0.06
N ILE A 439 -2.69 0.07 -1.15
CA ILE A 439 -2.97 0.61 -2.48
C ILE A 439 -4.24 1.48 -2.46
N PHE A 440 -5.29 1.03 -1.78
CA PHE A 440 -6.56 1.76 -1.72
C PHE A 440 -6.61 2.83 -0.62
N ARG A 441 -5.68 2.75 0.34
CA ARG A 441 -5.59 3.68 1.46
C ARG A 441 -4.72 4.89 1.18
N THR A 442 -3.85 4.79 0.19
CA THR A 442 -2.87 5.83 -0.12
C THR A 442 -3.16 6.41 -1.50
N PRO A 443 -3.71 7.63 -1.59
CA PRO A 443 -4.14 8.23 -2.85
C PRO A 443 -3.08 8.23 -3.95
N VAL A 444 -1.80 8.38 -3.59
CA VAL A 444 -0.72 8.35 -4.57
C VAL A 444 -0.57 6.98 -5.25
N PHE A 445 -0.82 5.87 -4.54
CA PHE A 445 -0.73 4.55 -5.13
C PHE A 445 -1.85 4.33 -6.16
N MET A 446 -3.06 4.80 -5.83
CA MET A 446 -4.14 4.86 -6.81
C MET A 446 -3.78 5.76 -8.01
N ALA A 447 -3.18 6.93 -7.77
CA ALA A 447 -2.73 7.81 -8.85
C ALA A 447 -1.71 7.13 -9.78
N VAL A 448 -0.72 6.42 -9.22
CA VAL A 448 0.25 5.65 -10.01
C VAL A 448 -0.47 4.63 -10.90
N LEU A 449 -1.41 3.87 -10.35
CA LEU A 449 -2.18 2.90 -11.11
C LEU A 449 -3.10 3.55 -12.17
N PHE A 450 -3.65 4.73 -11.90
CA PHE A 450 -4.42 5.48 -12.91
C PHE A 450 -3.53 5.96 -14.07
N VAL A 451 -2.30 6.39 -13.79
CA VAL A 451 -1.33 6.70 -14.86
C VAL A 451 -1.04 5.47 -15.70
N VAL A 452 -0.75 4.33 -15.07
CA VAL A 452 -0.52 3.03 -15.73
C VAL A 452 -1.71 2.66 -16.62
N MET A 453 -2.91 2.74 -16.11
CA MET A 453 -4.15 2.38 -16.79
C MET A 453 -4.41 3.26 -18.03
N HIS A 454 -4.41 4.57 -17.84
CA HIS A 454 -4.75 5.50 -18.90
C HIS A 454 -3.67 5.55 -19.98
N TYR A 455 -2.39 5.42 -19.59
CA TYR A 455 -1.28 5.32 -20.54
C TYR A 455 -1.38 4.06 -21.40
N SER A 456 -1.58 2.89 -20.79
CA SER A 456 -1.78 1.63 -21.52
C SER A 456 -2.98 1.71 -22.46
N ASN A 457 -4.07 2.35 -22.04
CA ASN A 457 -5.25 2.55 -22.90
C ASN A 457 -4.94 3.45 -24.11
N MET A 458 -4.16 4.49 -23.91
CA MET A 458 -3.70 5.39 -24.99
C MET A 458 -2.82 4.65 -25.99
N GLU A 459 -1.83 3.89 -25.52
CA GLU A 459 -0.96 3.08 -26.42
C GLU A 459 -1.76 2.08 -27.24
N MET A 460 -2.73 1.40 -26.64
CA MET A 460 -3.58 0.47 -27.39
C MET A 460 -4.42 1.17 -28.47
N GLN A 461 -4.90 2.38 -28.21
CA GLN A 461 -5.63 3.14 -29.21
C GLN A 461 -4.72 3.56 -30.38
N GLN A 462 -3.51 4.01 -30.08
CA GLN A 462 -2.51 4.38 -31.09
C GLN A 462 -2.13 3.17 -31.98
N LYS A 463 -1.88 1.99 -31.38
CA LYS A 463 -1.61 0.75 -32.14
C LYS A 463 -2.77 0.36 -33.06
N ARG A 464 -4.02 0.45 -32.59
CA ARG A 464 -5.19 0.16 -33.43
C ARG A 464 -5.32 1.13 -34.61
N ARG A 465 -5.10 2.43 -34.38
CA ARG A 465 -5.11 3.43 -35.47
C ARG A 465 -4.00 3.20 -36.50
N ALA A 466 -2.83 2.78 -36.02
CA ALA A 466 -1.71 2.46 -36.95
C ALA A 466 -1.97 1.19 -37.77
N GLN A 467 -2.76 0.24 -37.27
CA GLN A 467 -3.14 -0.97 -38.03
C GLN A 467 -4.30 -0.74 -39.03
N GLN A 468 -5.05 0.33 -38.88
CA GLN A 468 -6.17 0.71 -39.76
C GLN A 468 -5.73 1.62 -40.91
N ARG A 469 -4.53 2.17 -40.86
CA ARG A 469 -3.86 2.89 -41.92
C ARG A 469 -2.97 1.95 -42.77
#